data_bcbe764176f16c7ac7723234b53e539b
#
_entry.id   bcbe764176f16c7ac7723234b53e539b
#
_cell.length_a   1.000
_cell.length_b   1.000
_cell.length_c   1.000
_cell.angle_alpha   90.00
_cell.angle_beta   90.00
_cell.angle_gamma   90.00
#
_symmetry.space_group_name_H-M   'P 1'
#
loop_
_entity.id
_entity.type
_entity.pdbx_description
1 polymer ?
#
loop_
_entity_poly.entity_id
_entity_poly.type
_entity_poly.pdbx_seq_one_letter_code
_entity_poly.pdbx_strand_id
1 'polypeptide(L)'
;MPTEARRIVIANAGSYVFASLEIDAPYGLGKVYSGTDGEAALRRYLEQPLTIYLGQGDTRDDERNDYPEALAQGASRYQRGLNVFNAAKTLALARGWKLGWRLVELPGVGHNARKMFSAPQASEALSP
;
A
#
# COMPACT_ATOMS: atom_id res chain seq x y z
N MET A 1 1.17 -3.30 -17.74
CA MET A 1 0.56 -2.19 -18.50
C MET A 1 0.33 -1.02 -17.57
N PRO A 2 0.74 0.18 -17.95
CA PRO A 2 0.48 1.33 -17.11
C PRO A 2 -1.01 1.62 -17.03
N THR A 3 -1.46 2.03 -15.88
CA THR A 3 -2.84 2.44 -15.68
C THR A 3 -3.06 3.86 -16.22
N GLU A 4 -4.24 4.10 -16.76
CA GLU A 4 -4.64 5.45 -17.18
C GLU A 4 -5.24 6.26 -16.02
N ALA A 5 -5.44 5.65 -14.86
CA ALA A 5 -5.96 6.33 -13.69
C ALA A 5 -4.98 7.42 -13.24
N ARG A 6 -5.50 8.60 -12.89
CA ARG A 6 -4.69 9.69 -12.34
C ARG A 6 -4.23 9.40 -10.92
N ARG A 7 -5.00 8.62 -10.19
CA ARG A 7 -4.68 8.21 -8.82
C ARG A 7 -5.34 6.88 -8.50
N ILE A 8 -4.59 6.00 -7.86
CA ILE A 8 -5.08 4.74 -7.33
C ILE A 8 -5.11 4.89 -5.82
N VAL A 9 -6.27 4.68 -5.19
CA VAL A 9 -6.41 4.82 -3.74
C VAL A 9 -6.72 3.47 -3.13
N ILE A 10 -5.92 3.06 -2.15
CA ILE A 10 -6.18 1.87 -1.34
C ILE A 10 -6.44 2.33 0.09
N ALA A 11 -7.67 2.11 0.56
CA ALA A 11 -8.10 2.56 1.87
C ALA A 11 -8.31 1.35 2.80
N ASN A 12 -7.60 1.33 3.93
CA ASN A 12 -7.77 0.34 4.99
C ASN A 12 -7.83 -1.12 4.51
N ALA A 13 -6.94 -1.51 3.60
CA ALA A 13 -6.93 -2.86 3.06
C ALA A 13 -6.54 -3.90 4.13
N GLY A 14 -7.05 -5.12 3.97
CA GLY A 14 -6.70 -6.24 4.84
C GLY A 14 -5.31 -6.80 4.59
N SER A 15 -4.78 -6.62 3.39
CA SER A 15 -3.42 -6.98 3.02
C SER A 15 -2.98 -6.16 1.82
N TYR A 16 -1.70 -6.18 1.53
CA TYR A 16 -1.09 -5.37 0.47
C TYR A 16 -0.14 -6.19 -0.38
N VAL A 17 0.19 -5.67 -1.55
CA VAL A 17 1.28 -6.18 -2.39
C VAL A 17 2.53 -5.37 -2.05
N PHE A 18 3.48 -5.99 -1.39
CA PHE A 18 4.75 -5.34 -1.05
C PHE A 18 5.63 -5.19 -2.28
N ALA A 19 6.36 -4.09 -2.36
CA ALA A 19 7.36 -3.86 -3.39
C ALA A 19 8.62 -4.67 -3.05
N SER A 20 8.54 -5.97 -3.28
CA SER A 20 9.62 -6.91 -2.94
C SER A 20 9.56 -8.13 -3.84
N LEU A 21 10.73 -8.55 -4.33
CA LEU A 21 10.87 -9.81 -5.07
C LEU A 21 11.11 -10.99 -4.13
N GLU A 22 11.34 -10.73 -2.85
CA GLU A 22 11.56 -11.75 -1.83
C GLU A 22 10.25 -12.26 -1.23
N ILE A 23 9.18 -11.51 -1.37
CA ILE A 23 7.85 -11.90 -0.90
C ILE A 23 7.06 -12.40 -2.11
N ASP A 24 6.60 -13.64 -2.04
CA ASP A 24 5.88 -14.27 -3.14
C ASP A 24 4.51 -13.63 -3.40
N ALA A 25 4.08 -13.64 -4.66
CA ALA A 25 2.74 -13.23 -5.02
C ALA A 25 1.71 -14.12 -4.29
N PRO A 26 0.54 -13.60 -3.89
CA PRO A 26 0.02 -12.26 -4.18
C PRO A 26 0.43 -11.17 -3.20
N TYR A 27 1.25 -11.47 -2.19
CA TYR A 27 1.62 -10.51 -1.15
C TYR A 27 2.89 -9.72 -1.49
N GLY A 28 3.51 -10.03 -2.60
CA GLY A 28 4.65 -9.33 -3.15
C GLY A 28 4.76 -9.65 -4.62
N LEU A 29 5.92 -9.39 -5.23
CA LEU A 29 6.17 -9.64 -6.65
C LEU A 29 7.07 -10.86 -6.87
N GLY A 30 7.33 -11.65 -5.83
CA GLY A 30 8.20 -12.82 -5.93
C GLY A 30 7.59 -13.90 -6.80
N LYS A 31 8.46 -14.61 -7.53
CA LYS A 31 8.12 -15.74 -8.40
C LYS A 31 7.21 -15.41 -9.59
N VAL A 32 6.97 -14.13 -9.86
CA VAL A 32 6.14 -13.69 -11.00
C VAL A 32 7.00 -13.37 -12.21
N TYR A 33 8.20 -12.86 -11.98
CA TYR A 33 9.09 -12.39 -13.04
C TYR A 33 10.37 -13.19 -13.05
N SER A 34 11.04 -13.23 -14.21
CA SER A 34 12.33 -13.89 -14.37
C SER A 34 13.38 -12.90 -14.88
N GLY A 35 14.66 -13.17 -14.57
CA GLY A 35 15.77 -12.35 -14.99
C GLY A 35 15.70 -10.92 -14.44
N THR A 36 15.95 -9.94 -15.31
CA THR A 36 15.92 -8.52 -14.95
C THR A 36 14.50 -7.94 -14.95
N ASP A 37 13.51 -8.71 -15.36
CA ASP A 37 12.12 -8.23 -15.44
C ASP A 37 11.56 -7.86 -14.06
N GLY A 38 12.02 -8.53 -13.02
CA GLY A 38 11.59 -8.25 -11.64
C GLY A 38 11.96 -6.84 -11.19
N GLU A 39 13.20 -6.40 -11.43
CA GLU A 39 13.63 -5.04 -11.07
C GLU A 39 12.84 -3.98 -11.84
N ALA A 40 12.61 -4.19 -13.12
CA ALA A 40 11.81 -3.27 -13.93
C ALA A 40 10.36 -3.19 -13.41
N ALA A 41 9.79 -4.32 -13.02
CA ALA A 41 8.44 -4.38 -12.46
C ALA A 41 8.35 -3.66 -11.12
N LEU A 42 9.34 -3.83 -10.23
CA LEU A 42 9.42 -3.11 -8.96
C LEU A 42 9.43 -1.60 -9.20
N ARG A 43 10.27 -1.14 -10.11
CA ARG A 43 10.36 0.28 -10.41
C ARG A 43 9.05 0.84 -10.93
N ARG A 44 8.39 0.15 -11.86
CA ARG A 44 7.08 0.56 -12.39
C ARG A 44 6.03 0.61 -11.28
N TYR A 45 6.05 -0.36 -10.37
CA TYR A 45 5.11 -0.40 -9.25
C TYR A 45 5.30 0.81 -8.33
N LEU A 46 6.54 1.14 -8.01
CA LEU A 46 6.85 2.30 -7.15
C LEU A 46 6.55 3.64 -7.80
N GLU A 47 6.56 3.70 -9.14
CA GLU A 47 6.26 4.92 -9.88
C GLU A 47 4.76 5.15 -10.07
N GLN A 48 3.91 4.18 -9.76
CA GLN A 48 2.46 4.31 -9.91
C GLN A 48 1.89 5.41 -9.01
N PRO A 49 0.85 6.13 -9.46
CA PRO A 49 0.21 7.18 -8.66
C PRO A 49 -0.72 6.56 -7.60
N LEU A 50 -0.13 5.90 -6.62
CA LEU A 50 -0.82 5.13 -5.59
C LEU A 50 -0.89 5.91 -4.29
N THR A 51 -2.08 5.98 -3.69
CA THR A 51 -2.26 6.52 -2.34
C THR A 51 -2.67 5.41 -1.40
N ILE A 52 -1.91 5.25 -0.32
CA ILE A 52 -2.31 4.45 0.84
C ILE A 52 -3.05 5.40 1.77
N TYR A 53 -4.35 5.16 1.97
CA TYR A 53 -5.20 6.02 2.79
C TYR A 53 -5.65 5.25 4.03
N LEU A 54 -5.22 5.68 5.21
CA LEU A 54 -5.36 4.93 6.45
C LEU A 54 -6.14 5.69 7.50
N GLY A 55 -7.13 5.02 8.11
CA GLY A 55 -7.72 5.48 9.36
C GLY A 55 -6.86 5.03 10.53
N GLN A 56 -6.37 5.97 11.31
CA GLN A 56 -5.47 5.66 12.44
C GLN A 56 -6.15 4.84 13.53
N GLY A 57 -7.49 4.80 13.56
CA GLY A 57 -8.25 3.96 14.48
C GLY A 57 -8.45 2.53 13.98
N ASP A 58 -7.97 2.16 12.79
CA ASP A 58 -8.15 0.82 12.24
C ASP A 58 -7.12 -0.18 12.77
N THR A 59 -7.16 -0.35 14.09
CA THR A 59 -6.24 -1.21 14.84
C THR A 59 -6.91 -2.45 15.43
N ARG A 60 -8.20 -2.66 15.17
CA ARG A 60 -8.96 -3.77 15.74
C ARG A 60 -8.65 -5.07 15.03
N ASP A 61 -8.78 -6.18 15.76
CA ASP A 61 -8.50 -7.52 15.27
C ASP A 61 -9.65 -8.12 14.46
N ASP A 62 -10.88 -7.73 14.76
CA ASP A 62 -12.06 -8.27 14.10
C ASP A 62 -12.07 -7.87 12.62
N GLU A 63 -12.51 -8.77 11.76
CA GLU A 63 -12.62 -8.58 10.32
C GLU A 63 -11.27 -8.41 9.59
N ARG A 64 -10.13 -8.53 10.27
CA ARG A 64 -8.85 -8.48 9.56
C ARG A 64 -8.57 -9.82 8.87
N ASN A 65 -7.73 -9.75 7.84
CA ASN A 65 -7.23 -10.95 7.18
C ASN A 65 -6.19 -11.64 8.09
N ASP A 66 -6.47 -12.87 8.51
CA ASP A 66 -5.62 -13.62 9.45
C ASP A 66 -4.74 -14.69 8.79
N TYR A 67 -4.65 -14.73 7.48
CA TYR A 67 -3.68 -15.62 6.84
C TYR A 67 -2.26 -15.27 7.32
N PRO A 68 -1.37 -16.29 7.47
CA PRO A 68 -0.02 -16.04 7.98
C PRO A 68 0.73 -14.94 7.23
N GLU A 69 0.61 -14.90 5.92
CA GLU A 69 1.27 -13.90 5.08
C GLU A 69 0.73 -12.49 5.34
N ALA A 70 -0.56 -12.36 5.62
CA ALA A 70 -1.15 -11.07 5.96
C ALA A 70 -0.75 -10.63 7.37
N LEU A 71 -0.70 -11.57 8.33
CA LEU A 71 -0.23 -11.28 9.69
C LEU A 71 1.23 -10.82 9.69
N ALA A 72 2.05 -11.38 8.81
CA ALA A 72 3.44 -10.97 8.67
C ALA A 72 3.58 -9.51 8.20
N GLN A 73 2.56 -8.94 7.56
CA GLN A 73 2.58 -7.55 7.12
C GLN A 73 2.35 -6.55 8.25
N GLY A 74 1.77 -6.97 9.36
CA GLY A 74 1.50 -6.13 10.51
C GLY A 74 0.34 -6.64 11.35
N ALA A 75 0.25 -6.16 12.59
CA ALA A 75 -0.75 -6.63 13.55
C ALA A 75 -2.17 -6.09 13.27
N SER A 76 -2.30 -5.00 12.52
CA SER A 76 -3.57 -4.37 12.19
C SER A 76 -3.55 -3.85 10.77
N ARG A 77 -4.73 -3.54 10.22
CA ARG A 77 -4.83 -2.92 8.88
C ARG A 77 -4.06 -1.61 8.81
N TYR A 78 -4.14 -0.80 9.84
CA TYR A 78 -3.38 0.44 9.93
C TYR A 78 -1.86 0.17 9.85
N GLN A 79 -1.37 -0.73 10.68
CA GLN A 79 0.06 -1.04 10.72
C GLN A 79 0.54 -1.65 9.39
N ARG A 80 -0.28 -2.51 8.79
CA ARG A 80 0.05 -3.13 7.49
C ARG A 80 0.22 -2.07 6.40
N GLY A 81 -0.66 -1.07 6.36
CA GLY A 81 -0.56 0.03 5.41
C GLY A 81 0.67 0.89 5.63
N LEU A 82 1.01 1.20 6.88
CA LEU A 82 2.24 1.90 7.20
C LEU A 82 3.47 1.11 6.74
N ASN A 83 3.48 -0.18 7.02
CA ASN A 83 4.61 -1.04 6.70
C ASN A 83 4.86 -1.15 5.20
N VAL A 84 3.79 -1.32 4.40
CA VAL A 84 3.94 -1.40 2.94
C VAL A 84 4.44 -0.08 2.35
N PHE A 85 3.94 1.05 2.85
CA PHE A 85 4.38 2.35 2.39
C PHE A 85 5.85 2.60 2.76
N ASN A 86 6.22 2.32 3.99
CA ASN A 86 7.59 2.52 4.46
C ASN A 86 8.59 1.61 3.73
N ALA A 87 8.21 0.38 3.44
CA ALA A 87 9.03 -0.54 2.65
C ALA A 87 9.25 0.00 1.23
N ALA A 88 8.21 0.52 0.59
CA ALA A 88 8.29 1.12 -0.74
C ALA A 88 9.20 2.35 -0.74
N LYS A 89 9.04 3.22 0.24
CA LYS A 89 9.84 4.43 0.38
C LYS A 89 11.33 4.09 0.59
N THR A 90 11.62 3.13 1.45
CA THR A 90 12.98 2.69 1.73
C THR A 90 13.64 2.13 0.47
N LEU A 91 12.92 1.29 -0.28
CA LEU A 91 13.43 0.71 -1.51
C LEU A 91 13.70 1.78 -2.57
N ALA A 92 12.78 2.70 -2.76
CA ALA A 92 12.95 3.79 -3.74
C ALA A 92 14.18 4.63 -3.41
N LEU A 93 14.37 4.97 -2.13
CA LEU A 93 15.56 5.71 -1.69
C LEU A 93 16.84 4.92 -1.95
N ALA A 94 16.85 3.63 -1.64
CA ALA A 94 18.03 2.77 -1.83
C ALA A 94 18.40 2.62 -3.29
N ARG A 95 17.43 2.60 -4.19
CA ARG A 95 17.64 2.45 -5.63
C ARG A 95 17.81 3.77 -6.37
N GLY A 96 17.55 4.91 -5.74
CA GLY A 96 17.53 6.19 -6.42
C GLY A 96 16.35 6.34 -7.38
N TRP A 97 15.25 5.65 -7.14
CA TRP A 97 14.06 5.68 -7.98
C TRP A 97 13.05 6.70 -7.48
N LYS A 98 12.23 7.21 -8.41
CA LYS A 98 11.10 8.07 -8.06
C LYS A 98 10.01 7.24 -7.40
N LEU A 99 9.44 7.78 -6.32
CA LEU A 99 8.27 7.17 -5.65
C LEU A 99 7.02 7.98 -6.01
N GLY A 100 6.09 7.34 -6.71
CA GLY A 100 4.79 7.93 -7.05
C GLY A 100 3.75 7.75 -5.95
N TRP A 101 4.04 6.96 -4.94
CA TRP A 101 3.11 6.66 -3.84
C TRP A 101 2.99 7.82 -2.86
N ARG A 102 1.84 7.89 -2.24
CA ARG A 102 1.51 8.90 -1.22
C ARG A 102 0.86 8.20 -0.03
N LEU A 103 1.11 8.70 1.16
CA LEU A 103 0.45 8.25 2.38
C LEU A 103 -0.44 9.38 2.91
N VAL A 104 -1.72 9.07 3.12
CA VAL A 104 -2.67 9.99 3.76
C VAL A 104 -3.28 9.28 4.94
N GLU A 105 -3.27 9.92 6.11
CA GLU A 105 -3.79 9.35 7.35
C GLU A 105 -4.93 10.19 7.88
N LEU A 106 -5.94 9.49 8.43
CA LEU A 106 -7.13 10.13 9.01
C LEU A 106 -7.20 9.79 10.50
N PRO A 107 -6.95 10.77 11.39
CA PRO A 107 -7.01 10.53 12.84
C PRO A 107 -8.40 10.12 13.31
N GLY A 108 -8.45 9.18 14.27
CA GLY A 108 -9.66 8.81 14.96
C GLY A 108 -10.68 7.99 14.18
N VAL A 109 -10.36 7.57 12.97
CA VAL A 109 -11.28 6.78 12.13
C VAL A 109 -10.76 5.35 11.98
N GLY A 110 -11.65 4.37 12.21
CA GLY A 110 -11.36 2.97 12.03
C GLY A 110 -11.70 2.50 10.60
N HIS A 111 -12.10 1.22 10.49
CA HIS A 111 -12.45 0.62 9.21
C HIS A 111 -13.88 1.01 8.79
N ASN A 112 -14.03 2.24 8.31
CA ASN A 112 -15.33 2.82 7.97
C ASN A 112 -15.18 3.65 6.70
N ALA A 113 -15.61 3.09 5.57
CA ALA A 113 -15.48 3.73 4.26
C ALA A 113 -16.22 5.07 4.19
N ARG A 114 -17.41 5.17 4.80
CA ARG A 114 -18.17 6.42 4.78
C ARG A 114 -17.39 7.55 5.46
N LYS A 115 -16.84 7.29 6.64
CA LYS A 115 -16.05 8.30 7.37
C LYS A 115 -14.76 8.63 6.64
N MET A 116 -14.11 7.63 6.04
CA MET A 116 -12.89 7.82 5.28
C MET A 116 -13.12 8.77 4.10
N PHE A 117 -14.17 8.53 3.31
CA PHE A 117 -14.38 9.28 2.07
C PHE A 117 -15.24 10.54 2.23
N SER A 118 -15.81 10.78 3.42
CA SER A 118 -16.49 12.07 3.71
C SER A 118 -15.61 13.04 4.48
N ALA A 119 -14.41 12.63 4.90
CA ALA A 119 -13.49 13.50 5.63
C ALA A 119 -12.75 14.45 4.66
N PRO A 120 -12.27 15.61 5.14
CA PRO A 120 -11.47 16.52 4.30
C PRO A 120 -10.24 15.86 3.69
N GLN A 121 -9.61 14.91 4.39
CA GLN A 121 -8.44 14.18 3.90
C GLN A 121 -8.72 13.35 2.64
N ALA A 122 -9.98 13.00 2.37
CA ALA A 122 -10.34 12.27 1.16
C ALA A 122 -10.00 13.07 -0.11
N SER A 123 -10.17 14.37 -0.05
CA SER A 123 -9.81 15.26 -1.16
C SER A 123 -8.32 15.16 -1.49
N GLU A 124 -7.46 15.12 -0.47
CA GLU A 124 -6.03 14.92 -0.64
C GLU A 124 -5.71 13.54 -1.20
N ALA A 125 -6.35 12.49 -0.66
CA ALA A 125 -6.11 11.12 -1.10
C ALA A 125 -6.49 10.92 -2.57
N LEU A 126 -7.57 11.55 -3.02
CA LEU A 126 -8.12 11.37 -4.36
C LEU A 126 -7.51 12.33 -5.40
N SER A 127 -6.80 13.36 -4.99
CA SER A 127 -6.28 14.33 -5.93
C SER A 127 -5.15 13.72 -6.79
N PRO A 128 -5.10 14.09 -8.06
CA PRO A 128 -4.06 13.60 -8.98
C PRO A 128 -2.64 13.95 -8.56
#